data_18f0a594964e4b59ecfb0e741f3edd81
#
_entry.id   18f0a594964e4b59ecfb0e741f3edd81
#
_cell.length_a   1.000
_cell.length_b   1.000
_cell.length_c   1.000
_cell.angle_alpha   90.00
_cell.angle_beta   90.00
_cell.angle_gamma   90.00
#
_symmetry.space_group_name_H-M   'P 1'
#
loop_
_entity.id
_entity.type
_entity.pdbx_description
1 polymer ?
#
loop_
_entity_poly.entity_id
_entity_poly.type
_entity_poly.pdbx_seq_one_letter_code
_entity_poly.pdbx_strand_id
1 'polypeptide(L)'
;MAIVSWGKPNIEIVKWGASDTSCPETGWNTVYNPKEDTTDLSTAKGDIKEATGEGGERIDVIYKRSKFALSFELYVQKGQTLPIGDDQVDDGVVQGTYGVRLTPEDTTLEGFIMPKCAVSVETLYSAADGKRVKYTFDGLRPATGKTLQPYTASGSGSGSGSGSGSGSTSG
;
A
#
# COMPACT_ATOMS: atom_id res chain seq x y z
N MET A 1 -4.57 -14.28 -21.73
CA MET A 1 -4.74 -14.11 -20.27
C MET A 1 -3.37 -14.06 -19.61
N ALA A 2 -3.04 -12.98 -18.93
CA ALA A 2 -1.79 -12.91 -18.17
C ALA A 2 -1.91 -13.81 -16.92
N ILE A 3 -0.86 -14.60 -16.68
CA ILE A 3 -0.75 -15.46 -15.49
C ILE A 3 -0.03 -14.74 -14.36
N VAL A 4 0.78 -13.74 -14.71
CA VAL A 4 1.59 -12.95 -13.77
C VAL A 4 1.22 -11.47 -13.93
N SER A 5 1.22 -10.74 -12.82
CA SER A 5 0.88 -9.31 -12.78
C SER A 5 2.01 -8.42 -13.32
N TRP A 6 2.29 -8.57 -14.61
CA TRP A 6 3.20 -7.71 -15.36
C TRP A 6 2.52 -6.39 -15.75
N GLY A 7 3.35 -5.43 -16.16
CA GLY A 7 2.90 -4.22 -16.81
C GLY A 7 2.85 -3.01 -15.88
N LYS A 8 2.20 -1.96 -16.36
CA LYS A 8 2.11 -0.68 -15.71
C LYS A 8 1.13 -0.71 -14.52
N PRO A 9 1.60 -0.56 -13.28
CA PRO A 9 0.70 -0.54 -12.14
C PRO A 9 -0.13 0.75 -12.10
N ASN A 10 -1.37 0.65 -11.63
CA ASN A 10 -2.18 1.78 -11.22
C ASN A 10 -2.00 1.98 -9.71
N ILE A 11 -1.43 3.11 -9.32
CA ILE A 11 -1.19 3.46 -7.92
C ILE A 11 -2.16 4.55 -7.52
N GLU A 12 -2.85 4.35 -6.42
CA GLU A 12 -3.76 5.33 -5.84
C GLU A 12 -3.40 5.61 -4.39
N ILE A 13 -3.54 6.86 -3.99
CA ILE A 13 -3.18 7.36 -2.66
C ILE A 13 -4.38 8.05 -2.06
N VAL A 14 -4.58 7.88 -0.75
CA VAL A 14 -5.56 8.62 0.04
C VAL A 14 -4.91 9.21 1.29
N LYS A 15 -5.24 10.45 1.61
CA LYS A 15 -4.85 11.08 2.87
C LYS A 15 -5.93 10.83 3.92
N TRP A 16 -5.51 10.43 5.11
CA TRP A 16 -6.42 10.32 6.25
C TRP A 16 -6.81 11.71 6.74
N GLY A 17 -8.08 11.89 7.08
CA GLY A 17 -8.54 13.07 7.80
C GLY A 17 -8.03 13.08 9.24
N ALA A 18 -8.03 14.23 9.88
CA ALA A 18 -7.55 14.39 11.25
C ALA A 18 -8.33 13.56 12.30
N SER A 19 -9.58 13.23 12.00
CA SER A 19 -10.47 12.43 12.85
C SER A 19 -10.61 10.97 12.42
N ASP A 20 -9.95 10.57 11.35
CA ASP A 20 -10.08 9.21 10.83
C ASP A 20 -9.42 8.18 11.76
N THR A 21 -10.16 7.14 12.09
CA THR A 21 -9.68 5.99 12.88
C THR A 21 -9.38 4.77 12.02
N SER A 22 -9.79 4.81 10.75
CA SER A 22 -9.58 3.77 9.74
C SER A 22 -9.25 4.41 8.39
N CYS A 23 -8.77 3.60 7.46
CA CYS A 23 -8.49 4.04 6.10
C CYS A 23 -9.77 4.55 5.42
N PRO A 24 -9.76 5.76 4.83
CA PRO A 24 -10.89 6.25 4.06
C PRO A 24 -11.27 5.33 2.90
N GLU A 25 -12.56 5.12 2.70
CA GLU A 25 -13.05 4.33 1.56
C GLU A 25 -13.12 5.13 0.27
N THR A 26 -13.22 6.45 0.39
CA THR A 26 -13.36 7.40 -0.72
C THR A 26 -12.24 8.43 -0.73
N GLY A 27 -12.13 9.21 -1.79
CA GLY A 27 -11.10 10.26 -1.90
C GLY A 27 -9.75 9.76 -2.41
N TRP A 28 -9.70 8.58 -3.01
CA TRP A 28 -8.50 8.04 -3.62
C TRP A 28 -8.12 8.81 -4.88
N ASN A 29 -6.88 9.21 -4.96
CA ASN A 29 -6.32 9.93 -6.09
C ASN A 29 -5.32 9.03 -6.82
N THR A 30 -5.50 8.92 -8.13
CA THR A 30 -4.58 8.17 -8.98
C THR A 30 -3.29 8.95 -9.17
N VAL A 31 -2.17 8.29 -8.98
CA VAL A 31 -0.85 8.81 -9.29
C VAL A 31 -0.63 8.72 -10.80
N TYR A 32 -0.17 9.81 -11.43
CA TYR A 32 0.22 9.75 -12.83
C TYR A 32 1.47 8.87 -12.99
N ASN A 33 1.75 8.47 -14.22
CA ASN A 33 2.75 7.45 -14.57
C ASN A 33 4.04 7.51 -13.73
N PRO A 34 4.30 6.52 -12.88
CA PRO A 34 5.61 6.34 -12.28
C PRO A 34 6.70 6.16 -13.35
N LYS A 35 7.93 6.52 -12.99
CA LYS A 35 9.09 6.20 -13.83
C LYS A 35 9.20 4.68 -13.96
N GLU A 36 9.53 4.22 -15.16
CA GLU A 36 9.74 2.80 -15.47
C GLU A 36 10.75 2.17 -14.50
N ASP A 37 10.47 0.95 -14.09
CA ASP A 37 11.32 0.14 -13.19
C ASP A 37 11.63 0.73 -11.81
N THR A 38 10.81 1.68 -11.34
CA THR A 38 11.02 2.30 -10.02
C THR A 38 9.98 1.90 -8.96
N THR A 39 8.85 1.32 -9.39
CA THR A 39 7.82 0.87 -8.46
C THR A 39 8.22 -0.45 -7.84
N ASP A 40 8.47 -0.44 -6.54
CA ASP A 40 8.95 -1.60 -5.79
C ASP A 40 8.26 -1.71 -4.43
N LEU A 41 7.78 -2.91 -4.12
CA LEU A 41 7.29 -3.28 -2.80
C LEU A 41 8.35 -4.13 -2.12
N SER A 42 9.03 -3.58 -1.13
CA SER A 42 10.02 -4.28 -0.35
C SER A 42 9.43 -4.83 0.95
N THR A 43 9.87 -6.02 1.32
CA THR A 43 9.52 -6.65 2.59
C THR A 43 10.80 -6.94 3.37
N ALA A 44 10.97 -6.25 4.50
CA ALA A 44 12.04 -6.57 5.43
C ALA A 44 11.52 -7.57 6.47
N LYS A 45 12.14 -8.74 6.51
CA LYS A 45 11.81 -9.77 7.53
C LYS A 45 12.06 -9.21 8.92
N GLY A 46 11.12 -9.43 9.84
CA GLY A 46 11.30 -9.06 11.24
C GLY A 46 12.41 -9.85 11.92
N ASP A 47 12.97 -9.29 12.97
CA ASP A 47 14.00 -9.94 13.77
C ASP A 47 13.52 -11.28 14.32
N ILE A 48 14.43 -12.20 14.46
CA ILE A 48 14.20 -13.51 15.04
C ILE A 48 14.84 -13.53 16.41
N LYS A 49 14.08 -13.94 17.43
CA LYS A 49 14.64 -14.28 18.74
C LYS A 49 14.59 -15.78 18.91
N GLU A 50 15.72 -16.35 19.27
CA GLU A 50 15.87 -17.79 19.46
C GLU A 50 16.30 -18.08 20.91
N ALA A 51 15.72 -19.11 21.49
CA ALA A 51 16.20 -19.72 22.73
C ALA A 51 16.91 -21.02 22.37
N THR A 52 18.18 -21.15 22.78
CA THR A 52 19.02 -22.30 22.46
C THR A 52 19.46 -22.96 23.77
N GLY A 53 19.38 -24.28 23.86
CA GLY A 53 19.90 -25.06 24.99
C GLY A 53 21.42 -25.22 24.94
N GLU A 54 22.01 -25.70 26.04
CA GLU A 54 23.47 -25.92 26.17
C GLU A 54 24.04 -26.86 25.08
N GLY A 55 23.25 -27.76 24.55
CA GLY A 55 23.63 -28.64 23.43
C GLY A 55 23.55 -28.01 22.05
N GLY A 56 23.20 -26.72 21.92
CA GLY A 56 23.01 -26.03 20.65
C GLY A 56 21.63 -26.31 20.02
N GLU A 57 20.77 -27.00 20.71
CA GLU A 57 19.40 -27.29 20.25
C GLU A 57 18.53 -26.03 20.33
N ARG A 58 17.79 -25.77 19.25
CA ARG A 58 16.82 -24.69 19.20
C ARG A 58 15.57 -25.10 19.98
N ILE A 59 15.32 -24.47 21.14
CA ILE A 59 14.19 -24.77 22.04
C ILE A 59 12.95 -23.99 21.62
N ASP A 60 13.10 -22.70 21.25
CA ASP A 60 12.00 -21.84 20.85
C ASP A 60 12.46 -20.75 19.87
N VAL A 61 11.53 -20.30 19.05
CA VAL A 61 11.77 -19.24 18.05
C VAL A 61 10.60 -18.28 18.01
N ILE A 62 10.87 -17.00 18.23
CA ILE A 62 9.88 -15.93 18.13
C ILE A 62 10.24 -15.05 16.94
N TYR A 63 9.30 -14.89 16.03
CA TYR A 63 9.40 -14.01 14.87
C TYR A 63 8.74 -12.67 15.15
N LYS A 64 9.47 -11.56 14.98
CA LYS A 64 8.87 -10.25 14.90
C LYS A 64 8.21 -10.05 13.54
N ARG A 65 7.24 -9.14 13.47
CA ARG A 65 6.52 -8.84 12.23
C ARG A 65 7.42 -8.22 11.19
N SER A 66 7.19 -8.58 9.94
CA SER A 66 7.86 -7.97 8.78
C SER A 66 7.44 -6.51 8.61
N LYS A 67 8.34 -5.73 8.00
CA LYS A 67 8.09 -4.34 7.59
C LYS A 67 7.89 -4.31 6.08
N PHE A 68 6.94 -3.49 5.64
CA PHE A 68 6.61 -3.34 4.23
C PHE A 68 6.82 -1.88 3.83
N ALA A 69 7.41 -1.67 2.67
CA ALA A 69 7.58 -0.34 2.09
C ALA A 69 7.33 -0.39 0.59
N LEU A 70 6.49 0.52 0.10
CA LEU A 70 6.27 0.75 -1.33
C LEU A 70 6.99 2.03 -1.72
N SER A 71 7.83 1.95 -2.74
CA SER A 71 8.50 3.12 -3.31
C SER A 71 8.27 3.23 -4.80
N PHE A 72 8.24 4.46 -5.31
CA PHE A 72 8.20 4.77 -6.73
C PHE A 72 8.70 6.20 -6.98
N GLU A 73 9.15 6.43 -8.20
CA GLU A 73 9.61 7.76 -8.64
C GLU A 73 8.64 8.37 -9.65
N LEU A 74 8.43 9.68 -9.55
CA LEU A 74 7.65 10.46 -10.50
C LEU A 74 8.52 11.55 -11.12
N TYR A 75 8.40 11.76 -12.43
CA TYR A 75 8.95 12.93 -13.08
C TYR A 75 8.14 14.18 -12.70
N VAL A 76 8.82 15.27 -12.40
CA VAL A 76 8.17 16.57 -12.25
C VAL A 76 7.88 17.12 -13.65
N GLN A 77 6.62 17.07 -14.05
CA GLN A 77 6.16 17.44 -15.39
C GLN A 77 5.34 18.72 -15.35
N LYS A 78 5.49 19.54 -16.38
CA LYS A 78 4.67 20.74 -16.58
C LYS A 78 3.18 20.35 -16.73
N GLY A 79 2.32 20.96 -15.93
CA GLY A 79 0.87 20.70 -15.99
C GLY A 79 0.42 19.45 -15.21
N GLN A 80 1.34 18.75 -14.56
CA GLN A 80 1.01 17.65 -13.65
C GLN A 80 1.17 18.10 -12.19
N THR A 81 0.19 17.78 -11.38
CA THR A 81 0.25 18.03 -9.93
C THR A 81 0.80 16.79 -9.24
N LEU A 82 1.79 16.97 -8.37
CA LEU A 82 2.29 15.89 -7.53
C LEU A 82 1.20 15.38 -6.59
N PRO A 83 1.15 14.08 -6.31
CA PRO A 83 0.11 13.48 -5.46
C PRO A 83 0.14 13.99 -4.02
N ILE A 84 1.32 14.43 -3.55
CA ILE A 84 1.50 15.08 -2.27
C ILE A 84 2.14 16.43 -2.54
N GLY A 85 1.46 17.52 -2.16
CA GLY A 85 1.94 18.88 -2.38
C GLY A 85 3.12 19.26 -1.48
N ASP A 86 3.92 20.23 -1.94
CA ASP A 86 5.08 20.70 -1.17
C ASP A 86 4.69 21.28 0.20
N ASP A 87 3.47 21.77 0.35
CA ASP A 87 2.92 22.26 1.63
C ASP A 87 2.76 21.17 2.69
N GLN A 88 2.75 19.92 2.27
CA GLN A 88 2.64 18.73 3.13
C GLN A 88 4.00 18.13 3.47
N VAL A 89 5.07 18.64 2.86
CA VAL A 89 6.43 18.07 2.99
C VAL A 89 7.33 19.06 3.74
N ASP A 90 7.97 18.56 4.79
CA ASP A 90 8.98 19.30 5.56
C ASP A 90 10.28 18.49 5.60
N ASP A 91 11.31 18.95 4.89
CA ASP A 91 12.62 18.29 4.74
C ASP A 91 12.53 16.76 4.46
N GLY A 92 11.66 16.39 3.53
CA GLY A 92 11.46 15.01 3.14
C GLY A 92 10.49 14.22 4.01
N VAL A 93 9.98 14.82 5.08
CA VAL A 93 8.97 14.21 5.95
C VAL A 93 7.58 14.70 5.55
N VAL A 94 6.68 13.78 5.27
CA VAL A 94 5.30 14.12 4.93
C VAL A 94 4.43 14.13 6.17
N GLN A 95 3.65 15.20 6.31
CA GLN A 95 2.74 15.35 7.44
C GLN A 95 1.48 14.53 7.24
N GLY A 96 1.08 13.80 8.29
CA GLY A 96 -0.15 13.01 8.32
C GLY A 96 0.03 11.54 7.96
N THR A 97 -1.09 10.86 7.89
CA THR A 97 -1.18 9.43 7.58
C THR A 97 -1.81 9.24 6.21
N TYR A 98 -1.33 8.27 5.48
CA TYR A 98 -1.80 7.97 4.12
C TYR A 98 -2.14 6.49 3.98
N GLY A 99 -3.03 6.20 3.03
CA GLY A 99 -3.21 4.86 2.49
C GLY A 99 -2.70 4.82 1.07
N VAL A 100 -2.19 3.68 0.64
CA VAL A 100 -1.77 3.43 -0.73
C VAL A 100 -2.29 2.08 -1.19
N ARG A 101 -2.75 2.02 -2.44
CA ARG A 101 -3.14 0.77 -3.08
C ARG A 101 -2.56 0.70 -4.48
N LEU A 102 -2.23 -0.49 -4.89
CA LEU A 102 -1.69 -0.79 -6.20
C LEU A 102 -2.54 -1.85 -6.87
N THR A 103 -2.94 -1.57 -8.10
CA THR A 103 -3.64 -2.51 -8.96
C THR A 103 -2.75 -2.84 -10.16
N PRO A 104 -2.57 -4.11 -10.53
CA PRO A 104 -1.88 -4.49 -11.76
C PRO A 104 -2.55 -3.91 -13.01
N GLU A 105 -1.85 -3.90 -14.13
CA GLU A 105 -2.42 -3.49 -15.42
C GLU A 105 -3.64 -4.34 -15.80
N ASP A 106 -3.55 -5.65 -15.61
CA ASP A 106 -4.71 -6.53 -15.66
C ASP A 106 -5.48 -6.44 -14.33
N THR A 107 -6.58 -5.70 -14.33
CA THR A 107 -7.39 -5.44 -13.14
C THR A 107 -8.10 -6.67 -12.57
N THR A 108 -8.07 -7.80 -13.27
CA THR A 108 -8.60 -9.08 -12.77
C THR A 108 -7.62 -9.77 -11.83
N LEU A 109 -6.36 -9.36 -11.87
CA LEU A 109 -5.32 -9.89 -10.99
C LEU A 109 -5.29 -9.15 -9.66
N GLU A 110 -4.85 -9.87 -8.63
CA GLU A 110 -4.70 -9.31 -7.29
C GLU A 110 -3.53 -8.32 -7.20
N GLY A 111 -3.81 -7.14 -6.72
CA GLY A 111 -2.84 -6.19 -6.24
C GLY A 111 -2.78 -6.19 -4.72
N PHE A 112 -2.45 -5.05 -4.13
CA PHE A 112 -2.37 -4.92 -2.68
C PHE A 112 -2.79 -3.52 -2.21
N ILE A 113 -3.12 -3.43 -0.94
CA ILE A 113 -3.38 -2.18 -0.23
C ILE A 113 -2.61 -2.15 1.09
N MET A 114 -1.98 -1.02 1.37
CA MET A 114 -1.49 -0.69 2.71
C MET A 114 -2.36 0.44 3.26
N PRO A 115 -3.31 0.14 4.14
CA PRO A 115 -4.31 1.11 4.57
C PRO A 115 -3.76 2.21 5.45
N LYS A 116 -2.63 2.00 6.10
CA LYS A 116 -1.98 2.98 6.97
C LYS A 116 -0.50 3.05 6.68
N CYS A 117 -0.02 4.22 6.26
CA CYS A 117 1.39 4.45 5.94
C CYS A 117 1.87 5.79 6.48
N ALA A 118 3.14 5.83 6.85
CA ALA A 118 3.93 7.04 6.91
C ALA A 118 4.62 7.22 5.56
N VAL A 119 4.78 8.46 5.12
CA VAL A 119 5.34 8.76 3.79
C VAL A 119 6.58 9.63 3.94
N SER A 120 7.62 9.30 3.21
CA SER A 120 8.79 10.14 3.02
C SER A 120 8.99 10.49 1.55
N VAL A 121 9.60 11.63 1.30
CA VAL A 121 9.80 12.18 -0.04
C VAL A 121 11.27 12.53 -0.23
N GLU A 122 11.84 12.09 -1.34
CA GLU A 122 13.19 12.47 -1.76
C GLU A 122 13.12 13.20 -3.10
N THR A 123 13.75 14.37 -3.17
CA THR A 123 13.90 15.10 -4.43
C THR A 123 15.19 14.70 -5.10
N LEU A 124 15.11 14.22 -6.33
CA LEU A 124 16.22 13.75 -7.12
C LEU A 124 16.38 14.61 -8.39
N TYR A 125 17.61 14.84 -8.78
CA TYR A 125 17.94 15.50 -10.04
C TYR A 125 19.14 14.84 -10.70
N SER A 126 19.03 14.59 -12.00
CA SER A 126 20.16 14.21 -12.84
C SER A 126 20.02 14.88 -14.21
N ALA A 127 21.14 15.14 -14.87
CA ALA A 127 21.11 15.74 -16.21
C ALA A 127 20.45 14.80 -17.25
N ALA A 128 20.53 13.49 -17.04
CA ALA A 128 19.92 12.49 -17.92
C ALA A 128 18.40 12.38 -17.75
N ASP A 129 17.91 12.41 -16.51
CA ASP A 129 16.49 12.14 -16.21
C ASP A 129 15.70 13.39 -15.78
N GLY A 130 16.38 14.51 -15.51
CA GLY A 130 15.76 15.72 -14.98
C GLY A 130 15.35 15.61 -13.51
N LYS A 131 14.41 16.48 -13.10
CA LYS A 131 13.90 16.52 -11.74
C LYS A 131 12.86 15.41 -11.51
N ARG A 132 13.05 14.64 -10.46
CA ARG A 132 12.17 13.54 -10.05
C ARG A 132 11.88 13.65 -8.56
N VAL A 133 10.80 13.05 -8.15
CA VAL A 133 10.43 12.92 -6.74
C VAL A 133 10.20 11.44 -6.45
N LYS A 134 10.89 10.92 -5.45
CA LYS A 134 10.71 9.56 -4.97
C LYS A 134 9.86 9.58 -3.72
N TYR A 135 8.78 8.83 -3.75
CA TYR A 135 7.91 8.60 -2.61
C TYR A 135 8.19 7.22 -2.01
N THR A 136 8.26 7.16 -0.69
CA THR A 136 8.35 5.90 0.05
C THR A 136 7.24 5.84 1.08
N PHE A 137 6.39 4.83 0.96
CA PHE A 137 5.26 4.56 1.84
C PHE A 137 5.65 3.43 2.79
N ASP A 138 5.93 3.76 4.04
CA ASP A 138 6.23 2.77 5.07
C ASP A 138 4.95 2.29 5.73
N GLY A 139 4.64 1.02 5.57
CA GLY A 139 3.45 0.40 6.12
C GLY A 139 3.43 0.38 7.63
N LEU A 140 2.39 0.96 8.21
CA LEU A 140 2.09 0.93 9.62
C LEU A 140 0.93 -0.04 9.89
N ARG A 141 0.92 -0.64 11.07
CA ARG A 141 -0.19 -1.52 11.41
C ARG A 141 -1.45 -0.69 11.68
N PRO A 142 -2.54 -0.96 10.96
CA PRO A 142 -3.84 -0.34 11.25
C PRO A 142 -4.43 -0.93 12.54
N ALA A 143 -5.46 -0.27 13.08
CA ALA A 143 -6.17 -0.74 14.27
C ALA A 143 -6.78 -2.13 14.07
N THR A 144 -7.28 -2.39 12.87
CA THR A 144 -7.85 -3.66 12.45
C THR A 144 -7.20 -4.15 11.16
N GLY A 145 -7.01 -5.46 11.03
CA GLY A 145 -6.43 -6.07 9.84
C GLY A 145 -4.90 -6.11 9.80
N LYS A 146 -4.37 -6.39 8.62
CA LYS A 146 -2.93 -6.52 8.36
C LYS A 146 -2.36 -5.23 7.80
N THR A 147 -1.05 -5.05 7.92
CA THR A 147 -0.34 -3.92 7.32
C THR A 147 -0.39 -3.94 5.79
N LEU A 148 -0.18 -5.11 5.20
CA LEU A 148 -0.32 -5.37 3.77
C LEU A 148 -1.48 -6.32 3.56
N GLN A 149 -2.42 -5.95 2.69
CA GLN A 149 -3.62 -6.72 2.40
C GLN A 149 -3.78 -6.92 0.90
N PRO A 150 -4.34 -8.06 0.45
CA PRO A 150 -4.70 -8.23 -0.95
C PRO A 150 -5.79 -7.24 -1.34
N TYR A 151 -5.72 -6.77 -2.58
CA TYR A 151 -6.69 -5.83 -3.15
C TYR A 151 -6.97 -6.17 -4.61
N THR A 152 -8.23 -6.17 -4.98
CA THR A 152 -8.67 -6.34 -6.37
C THR A 152 -9.62 -5.21 -6.74
N ALA A 153 -9.32 -4.49 -7.81
CA ALA A 153 -10.11 -3.32 -8.25
C ALA A 153 -11.46 -3.69 -8.84
N SER A 154 -11.63 -4.95 -9.26
CA SER A 154 -12.83 -5.41 -9.93
C SER A 154 -13.96 -5.68 -8.95
N GLY A 155 -14.95 -4.78 -8.96
CA GLY A 155 -16.32 -5.07 -8.62
C GLY A 155 -16.68 -5.01 -7.16
N SER A 156 -17.30 -3.96 -6.79
CA SER A 156 -18.42 -3.94 -5.86
C SER A 156 -19.46 -4.98 -6.24
N GLY A 157 -19.24 -6.21 -5.88
CA GLY A 157 -20.11 -7.33 -6.13
C GLY A 157 -20.17 -8.27 -4.94
N SER A 158 -20.22 -7.75 -3.72
CA SER A 158 -20.60 -8.58 -2.59
C SER A 158 -22.11 -8.53 -2.41
N GLY A 159 -22.79 -9.30 -3.22
CA GLY A 159 -24.13 -9.74 -2.92
C GLY A 159 -24.09 -10.71 -1.75
N SER A 160 -24.13 -10.25 -0.52
CA SER A 160 -24.51 -11.09 0.59
C SER A 160 -26.02 -11.28 0.54
N GLY A 161 -26.42 -12.24 -0.23
CA GLY A 161 -27.80 -12.76 -0.21
C GLY A 161 -28.00 -13.58 1.06
N SER A 162 -28.36 -12.95 2.15
CA SER A 162 -28.98 -13.67 3.25
C SER A 162 -30.45 -13.90 2.91
N GLY A 163 -30.72 -15.00 2.26
CA GLY A 163 -32.06 -15.54 2.07
C GLY A 163 -32.56 -16.14 3.37
N SER A 164 -33.25 -15.37 4.19
CA SER A 164 -34.06 -15.90 5.25
C SER A 164 -35.40 -16.33 4.67
N GLY A 165 -35.51 -17.61 4.31
CA GLY A 165 -36.75 -18.24 3.99
C GLY A 165 -37.52 -18.52 5.27
N SER A 166 -38.50 -17.69 5.64
CA SER A 166 -39.51 -18.05 6.61
C SER A 166 -40.63 -18.84 5.90
N GLY A 167 -40.61 -20.14 6.02
CA GLY A 167 -41.73 -20.97 5.69
C GLY A 167 -42.77 -20.92 6.78
N SER A 168 -43.89 -20.30 6.55
CA SER A 168 -45.10 -20.48 7.37
C SER A 168 -45.94 -21.55 6.79
N THR A 169 -46.06 -22.66 7.54
CA THR A 169 -47.04 -23.70 7.31
C THR A 169 -48.27 -23.39 8.12
N SER A 170 -49.37 -23.10 7.46
CA SER A 170 -50.70 -23.14 8.05
C SER A 170 -51.31 -24.50 7.75
N GLY A 171 -51.69 -25.21 8.79
CA GLY A 171 -52.60 -26.30 8.77
C GLY A 171 -53.84 -25.94 9.55
#